data_2993ab716cc6bbed3164467ea250c191
#
_entry.id   2993ab716cc6bbed3164467ea250c191
#
_cell.length_a   1.000
_cell.length_b   1.000
_cell.length_c   1.000
_cell.angle_alpha   90.00
_cell.angle_beta   90.00
_cell.angle_gamma   90.00
#
_symmetry.space_group_name_H-M   'P 1'
#
loop_
_entity.id
_entity.type
_entity.pdbx_description
1 polymer ?
#
loop_
_entity_poly.entity_id
_entity_poly.type
_entity_poly.pdbx_seq_one_letter_code
_entity_poly.pdbx_strand_id
1 'polypeptide(L)'
;MRPVIVAPVPGVTSRSRLCDKTARVTSGGHEVYRSAACSTGLLLGLLVASAHADTPARQPARLVPFDLEAHRGGRALRPENTLPSFANALSMGVDTLELDMGVTRDGVVVVSHERGLNPDLARGPDGRYISAGIPYVRLTLAEVKKYDVGQIRPRSDYAARFPDQLAIPGTRIPTLAEVFDLVRRSGDTHVRLNIETKIDPTHPDESLDPRAFVTRVLDLLRREHFTHRVMIESFDWRTLLLVQKQAPEIPTVYLTQQQQPEENIYLDKASPWTAGFDPVKYGGSVPRAVKAAGGRIWSPLYDDVTAGSIAEAHRLGLPVIVWTVNDPKDMSRLIDMGVDGIISDRPDLLRTVAAGKGIPLPGPAPVSP
;
A
#
# COMPACT_ATOMS: atom_id res chain seq x y z
N MET A 1 40.10 -16.11 -18.19
CA MET A 1 40.41 -14.85 -18.87
C MET A 1 40.45 -13.75 -17.82
N ARG A 2 41.36 -12.80 -17.94
CA ARG A 2 41.91 -11.94 -16.90
C ARG A 2 40.90 -10.99 -16.23
N PRO A 3 41.10 -10.64 -14.95
CA PRO A 3 40.31 -9.62 -14.27
C PRO A 3 40.76 -8.21 -14.65
N VAL A 4 39.82 -7.29 -14.81
CA VAL A 4 40.05 -5.87 -15.03
C VAL A 4 40.10 -5.18 -13.68
N ILE A 5 41.23 -4.57 -13.39
CA ILE A 5 41.49 -3.74 -12.21
C ILE A 5 41.02 -2.32 -12.53
N VAL A 6 40.16 -1.74 -11.70
CA VAL A 6 39.79 -0.33 -11.75
C VAL A 6 40.47 0.40 -10.60
N ALA A 7 41.24 1.44 -10.95
CA ALA A 7 41.97 2.29 -10.03
C ALA A 7 41.10 3.39 -9.38
N PRO A 8 41.46 3.91 -8.18
CA PRO A 8 40.66 4.88 -7.46
C PRO A 8 40.95 6.33 -7.92
N VAL A 9 39.89 7.17 -7.88
CA VAL A 9 39.95 8.62 -8.18
C VAL A 9 40.22 9.39 -6.86
N PRO A 10 41.04 10.43 -6.90
CA PRO A 10 41.49 11.17 -5.69
C PRO A 10 40.49 12.20 -5.19
N GLY A 11 40.52 12.40 -3.87
CA GLY A 11 39.61 13.25 -3.10
C GLY A 11 39.79 14.76 -3.34
N VAL A 12 38.70 15.47 -3.13
CA VAL A 12 38.64 16.94 -3.07
C VAL A 12 38.42 17.35 -1.62
N THR A 13 39.41 18.01 -1.07
CA THR A 13 39.39 18.66 0.26
C THR A 13 38.74 20.04 0.15
N SER A 14 37.67 20.26 0.87
CA SER A 14 37.03 21.57 1.04
C SER A 14 37.64 22.29 2.27
N ARG A 15 38.27 23.40 2.06
CA ARG A 15 38.74 24.35 3.11
C ARG A 15 37.64 25.38 3.37
N SER A 16 37.24 25.46 4.63
CA SER A 16 36.51 26.59 5.20
C SER A 16 37.33 27.87 5.24
N ARG A 17 36.75 28.99 4.83
CA ARG A 17 37.27 30.33 5.15
C ARG A 17 36.23 31.12 5.94
N LEU A 18 36.55 31.40 7.18
CA LEU A 18 35.97 32.49 7.95
C LEU A 18 36.37 33.82 7.25
N CYS A 19 35.44 34.74 7.14
CA CYS A 19 35.70 36.12 6.81
C CYS A 19 35.08 37.03 7.88
N ASP A 20 35.95 37.51 8.74
CA ASP A 20 35.72 38.54 9.75
C ASP A 20 35.78 39.91 9.04
N LYS A 21 34.78 40.77 9.23
CA LYS A 21 34.89 42.20 8.91
C LYS A 21 34.17 43.03 9.96
N THR A 22 34.96 43.46 10.92
CA THR A 22 34.69 44.63 11.75
C THR A 22 34.81 45.92 10.92
N ALA A 23 33.80 46.79 10.96
CA ALA A 23 33.90 48.17 10.51
C ALA A 23 33.55 49.10 11.67
N ARG A 24 34.54 49.84 12.12
CA ARG A 24 34.46 50.99 13.03
C ARG A 24 34.03 52.23 12.22
N VAL A 25 33.10 53.01 12.75
CA VAL A 25 32.96 54.42 12.39
C VAL A 25 32.87 55.25 13.68
N THR A 26 33.75 56.21 13.79
CA THR A 26 33.87 57.20 14.85
C THR A 26 33.24 58.53 14.41
N SER A 27 32.68 59.26 15.37
CA SER A 27 32.68 60.73 15.65
C SER A 27 31.30 61.18 16.10
N GLY A 28 31.10 61.96 17.08
CA GLY A 28 31.67 62.97 17.84
C GLY A 28 30.60 63.77 18.56
N GLY A 29 30.84 64.00 19.84
CA GLY A 29 30.58 65.31 20.45
C GLY A 29 29.22 65.59 21.08
N HIS A 30 29.32 65.84 22.37
CA HIS A 30 28.69 66.76 23.30
C HIS A 30 27.82 66.19 24.41
N GLU A 31 28.40 66.35 25.61
CA GLU A 31 27.75 66.19 26.92
C GLU A 31 26.77 67.35 27.18
N VAL A 32 25.62 67.03 27.79
CA VAL A 32 24.87 67.91 28.68
C VAL A 32 24.32 67.10 29.84
N TYR A 33 24.85 67.36 31.03
CA TYR A 33 24.31 66.90 32.30
C TYR A 33 22.98 67.62 32.63
N ARG A 34 21.93 66.90 32.98
CA ARG A 34 20.87 67.39 33.89
C ARG A 34 20.41 66.26 34.79
N SER A 35 20.66 66.50 36.09
CA SER A 35 20.12 65.73 37.21
C SER A 35 18.63 65.97 37.36
N ALA A 36 17.87 64.91 37.60
CA ALA A 36 16.59 65.02 38.25
C ALA A 36 16.23 63.71 39.02
N ALA A 37 15.71 63.97 40.18
CA ALA A 37 15.52 63.18 41.36
C ALA A 37 14.80 61.81 41.25
N CYS A 38 15.18 60.96 42.19
CA CYS A 38 14.56 59.74 42.63
C CYS A 38 13.01 59.88 42.87
N SER A 39 12.29 58.86 42.34
CA SER A 39 11.02 58.45 42.93
C SER A 39 10.92 56.93 42.74
N THR A 40 11.11 56.22 43.89
CA THR A 40 10.94 54.79 44.02
C THR A 40 9.47 54.44 43.92
N GLY A 41 9.06 53.92 42.76
CA GLY A 41 7.78 53.27 42.56
C GLY A 41 7.98 51.75 42.38
N LEU A 42 7.65 51.00 43.40
CA LEU A 42 7.64 49.51 43.37
C LEU A 42 6.46 49.03 42.53
N LEU A 43 6.66 48.75 41.23
CA LEU A 43 5.68 48.08 40.42
C LEU A 43 5.93 46.56 40.50
N LEU A 44 5.04 45.90 41.25
CA LEU A 44 4.92 44.44 41.23
C LEU A 44 4.34 44.03 39.85
N GLY A 45 5.24 43.65 38.93
CA GLY A 45 4.85 43.08 37.66
C GLY A 45 4.37 41.64 37.83
N LEU A 46 3.04 41.40 37.80
CA LEU A 46 2.50 40.08 37.58
C LEU A 46 2.90 39.60 36.19
N LEU A 47 3.88 38.70 36.13
CA LEU A 47 4.13 37.88 34.95
C LEU A 47 3.00 36.87 34.80
N VAL A 48 1.97 37.20 34.03
CA VAL A 48 1.01 36.22 33.54
C VAL A 48 1.73 35.42 32.46
N ALA A 49 2.25 34.24 32.85
CA ALA A 49 2.69 33.24 31.89
C ALA A 49 1.46 32.75 31.12
N SER A 50 1.24 33.28 29.92
CA SER A 50 0.27 32.70 28.99
C SER A 50 0.77 31.32 28.59
N ALA A 51 0.27 30.27 29.24
CA ALA A 51 0.39 28.93 28.76
C ALA A 51 -0.34 28.87 27.40
N HIS A 52 0.41 28.93 26.32
CA HIS A 52 -0.12 28.53 25.02
C HIS A 52 -0.36 27.02 25.13
N ALA A 53 -1.61 26.65 25.35
CA ALA A 53 -2.04 25.28 25.11
C ALA A 53 -1.81 25.03 23.62
N ASP A 54 -0.85 24.18 23.29
CA ASP A 54 -0.67 23.66 21.94
C ASP A 54 -2.00 23.05 21.51
N THR A 55 -2.72 23.78 20.66
CA THR A 55 -3.90 23.23 20.01
C THR A 55 -3.38 22.06 19.15
N PRO A 56 -3.85 20.83 19.37
CA PRO A 56 -3.37 19.69 18.58
C PRO A 56 -3.59 20.05 17.10
N ALA A 57 -2.53 19.89 16.30
CA ALA A 57 -2.58 20.17 14.87
C ALA A 57 -3.76 19.38 14.29
N ARG A 58 -4.71 20.11 13.68
CA ARG A 58 -5.91 19.51 13.09
C ARG A 58 -5.45 18.53 12.01
N GLN A 59 -5.79 17.25 12.16
CA GLN A 59 -5.50 16.25 11.15
C GLN A 59 -6.06 16.71 9.80
N PRO A 60 -5.33 16.50 8.70
CA PRO A 60 -5.84 16.80 7.37
C PRO A 60 -7.15 16.06 7.13
N ALA A 61 -8.10 16.72 6.47
CA ALA A 61 -9.39 16.12 6.17
C ALA A 61 -9.20 14.98 5.15
N ARG A 62 -9.68 13.78 5.50
CA ARG A 62 -9.77 12.64 4.60
C ARG A 62 -11.02 12.75 3.73
N LEU A 63 -10.98 12.17 2.53
CA LEU A 63 -12.14 12.13 1.64
C LEU A 63 -13.17 11.06 2.06
N VAL A 64 -12.69 9.98 2.69
CA VAL A 64 -13.50 8.85 3.16
C VAL A 64 -13.05 8.45 4.56
N PRO A 65 -13.82 7.65 5.31
CA PRO A 65 -13.34 6.99 6.53
C PRO A 65 -12.04 6.22 6.23
N PHE A 66 -11.12 6.19 7.21
CA PHE A 66 -9.84 5.50 7.05
C PHE A 66 -10.05 4.01 6.79
N ASP A 67 -9.40 3.49 5.75
CA ASP A 67 -9.47 2.08 5.34
C ASP A 67 -8.27 1.32 5.88
N LEU A 68 -8.50 0.39 6.77
CA LEU A 68 -7.50 -0.51 7.33
C LEU A 68 -7.54 -1.82 6.54
N GLU A 69 -6.55 -2.03 5.67
CA GLU A 69 -6.52 -3.20 4.79
C GLU A 69 -5.48 -4.23 5.21
N ALA A 70 -5.90 -5.50 5.25
CA ALA A 70 -5.03 -6.63 5.53
C ALA A 70 -4.43 -7.19 4.24
N HIS A 71 -3.19 -6.84 3.92
CA HIS A 71 -2.47 -7.27 2.71
C HIS A 71 -2.35 -8.79 2.65
N ARG A 72 -2.96 -9.41 1.63
CA ARG A 72 -3.07 -10.88 1.47
C ARG A 72 -3.57 -11.57 2.73
N GLY A 73 -4.48 -10.90 3.48
CA GLY A 73 -4.99 -11.36 4.76
C GLY A 73 -4.05 -11.17 5.96
N GLY A 74 -2.99 -10.36 5.84
CA GLY A 74 -1.98 -10.13 6.89
C GLY A 74 -0.84 -11.15 6.84
N ARG A 75 -0.13 -11.19 5.72
CA ARG A 75 0.88 -12.22 5.41
C ARG A 75 2.06 -12.29 6.37
N ALA A 76 2.33 -11.26 7.15
CA ALA A 76 3.37 -11.36 8.19
C ALA A 76 2.96 -12.23 9.38
N LEU A 77 1.67 -12.57 9.51
CA LEU A 77 1.12 -13.32 10.63
C LEU A 77 0.67 -14.74 10.27
N ARG A 78 0.14 -14.94 9.05
CA ARG A 78 -0.40 -16.21 8.55
C ARG A 78 -0.01 -16.39 7.07
N PRO A 79 -0.06 -17.64 6.54
CA PRO A 79 0.24 -17.91 5.14
C PRO A 79 -0.65 -17.05 4.22
N GLU A 80 -0.02 -16.27 3.34
CA GLU A 80 -0.66 -15.28 2.49
C GLU A 80 -1.73 -15.87 1.58
N ASN A 81 -2.78 -15.07 1.29
CA ASN A 81 -3.81 -15.44 0.33
C ASN A 81 -4.50 -16.78 0.63
N THR A 82 -4.70 -17.08 1.91
CA THR A 82 -5.30 -18.35 2.37
C THR A 82 -6.51 -18.09 3.27
N LEU A 83 -7.39 -19.08 3.40
CA LEU A 83 -8.52 -18.98 4.32
C LEU A 83 -8.08 -18.71 5.77
N PRO A 84 -7.00 -19.36 6.30
CA PRO A 84 -6.47 -19.03 7.62
C PRO A 84 -6.00 -17.57 7.77
N SER A 85 -5.39 -16.96 6.76
CA SER A 85 -4.99 -15.54 6.86
C SER A 85 -6.20 -14.62 6.88
N PHE A 86 -7.19 -14.85 6.03
CA PHE A 86 -8.42 -14.05 6.00
C PHE A 86 -9.24 -14.23 7.29
N ALA A 87 -9.35 -15.46 7.81
CA ALA A 87 -10.02 -15.71 9.09
C ALA A 87 -9.31 -14.98 10.25
N ASN A 88 -7.98 -14.95 10.25
CA ASN A 88 -7.20 -14.20 11.23
C ASN A 88 -7.44 -12.69 11.10
N ALA A 89 -7.45 -12.12 9.90
CA ALA A 89 -7.75 -10.71 9.66
C ALA A 89 -9.16 -10.34 10.13
N LEU A 90 -10.17 -11.16 9.80
CA LEU A 90 -11.55 -11.00 10.28
C LEU A 90 -11.63 -11.05 11.80
N SER A 91 -10.88 -11.96 12.45
CA SER A 91 -10.87 -12.07 13.91
C SER A 91 -10.24 -10.87 14.61
N MET A 92 -9.34 -10.14 13.95
CA MET A 92 -8.79 -8.88 14.43
C MET A 92 -9.74 -7.71 14.20
N GLY A 93 -10.57 -7.77 13.17
CA GLY A 93 -11.42 -6.68 12.69
C GLY A 93 -10.63 -5.74 11.78
N VAL A 94 -10.84 -5.85 10.48
CA VAL A 94 -10.28 -4.99 9.43
C VAL A 94 -11.41 -4.43 8.58
N ASP A 95 -11.22 -3.28 7.94
CA ASP A 95 -12.21 -2.71 7.03
C ASP A 95 -12.23 -3.46 5.70
N THR A 96 -11.04 -3.90 5.25
CA THR A 96 -10.88 -4.53 3.95
C THR A 96 -9.89 -5.70 4.02
N LEU A 97 -10.28 -6.81 3.41
CA LEU A 97 -9.36 -7.90 3.06
C LEU A 97 -8.78 -7.58 1.69
N GLU A 98 -7.48 -7.38 1.61
CA GLU A 98 -6.81 -7.29 0.33
C GLU A 98 -6.34 -8.68 -0.09
N LEU A 99 -6.42 -8.99 -1.38
CA LEU A 99 -6.09 -10.30 -1.96
C LEU A 99 -5.85 -10.22 -3.46
N ASP A 100 -5.15 -11.22 -3.99
CA ASP A 100 -4.73 -11.31 -5.38
C ASP A 100 -5.43 -12.45 -6.12
N MET A 101 -5.70 -12.29 -7.42
CA MET A 101 -6.37 -13.30 -8.24
C MET A 101 -5.51 -13.83 -9.39
N GLY A 102 -5.61 -15.12 -9.61
CA GLY A 102 -5.23 -15.80 -10.85
C GLY A 102 -6.40 -16.59 -11.43
N VAL A 103 -6.28 -17.06 -12.68
CA VAL A 103 -7.30 -17.89 -13.31
C VAL A 103 -6.66 -19.17 -13.82
N THR A 104 -7.24 -20.31 -13.46
CA THR A 104 -6.79 -21.65 -13.88
C THR A 104 -7.13 -21.94 -15.34
N ARG A 105 -6.52 -22.99 -15.91
CA ARG A 105 -6.80 -23.49 -17.26
C ARG A 105 -8.27 -23.82 -17.50
N ASP A 106 -8.95 -24.34 -16.48
CA ASP A 106 -10.37 -24.66 -16.50
C ASP A 106 -11.28 -23.48 -16.09
N GLY A 107 -10.70 -22.28 -15.99
CA GLY A 107 -11.44 -21.01 -15.84
C GLY A 107 -11.90 -20.69 -14.43
N VAL A 108 -11.34 -21.31 -13.40
CA VAL A 108 -11.64 -21.03 -11.99
C VAL A 108 -10.75 -19.90 -11.47
N VAL A 109 -11.35 -18.92 -10.79
CA VAL A 109 -10.60 -17.84 -10.12
C VAL A 109 -10.05 -18.36 -8.80
N VAL A 110 -8.72 -18.37 -8.67
CA VAL A 110 -7.99 -18.77 -7.47
C VAL A 110 -7.31 -17.54 -6.83
N VAL A 111 -7.01 -17.64 -5.53
CA VAL A 111 -6.44 -16.52 -4.76
C VAL A 111 -4.95 -16.78 -4.53
N SER A 112 -4.10 -15.98 -5.18
CA SER A 112 -2.65 -16.07 -5.10
C SER A 112 -2.00 -14.84 -5.72
N HIS A 113 -0.87 -14.39 -5.14
CA HIS A 113 -0.16 -13.20 -5.61
C HIS A 113 0.54 -13.41 -6.96
N GLU A 114 1.26 -14.51 -7.10
CA GLU A 114 1.94 -14.78 -8.36
C GLU A 114 0.92 -15.26 -9.41
N ARG A 115 1.23 -15.04 -10.68
CA ARG A 115 0.43 -15.54 -11.81
C ARG A 115 0.47 -17.07 -11.96
N GLY A 116 1.15 -17.75 -11.03
CA GLY A 116 1.30 -19.18 -10.94
C GLY A 116 1.77 -19.62 -9.55
N LEU A 117 2.05 -20.91 -9.39
CA LEU A 117 2.61 -21.46 -8.16
C LEU A 117 3.96 -20.83 -7.86
N ASN A 118 4.12 -20.29 -6.65
CA ASN A 118 5.36 -19.66 -6.19
C ASN A 118 6.32 -20.73 -5.59
N PRO A 119 7.59 -20.83 -6.05
CA PRO A 119 8.57 -21.79 -5.53
C PRO A 119 8.88 -21.64 -4.04
N ASP A 120 8.71 -20.45 -3.47
CA ASP A 120 8.93 -20.24 -2.03
C ASP A 120 7.73 -20.61 -1.16
N LEU A 121 6.56 -20.85 -1.77
CA LEU A 121 5.33 -21.17 -1.05
C LEU A 121 4.79 -22.56 -1.37
N ALA A 122 4.86 -22.98 -2.65
CA ALA A 122 4.18 -24.17 -3.12
C ALA A 122 4.99 -25.45 -2.85
N ARG A 123 4.44 -26.31 -2.01
CA ARG A 123 4.96 -27.64 -1.72
C ARG A 123 4.07 -28.69 -2.39
N GLY A 124 4.68 -29.53 -3.22
CA GLY A 124 3.98 -30.58 -3.96
C GLY A 124 3.52 -31.76 -3.10
N PRO A 125 2.79 -32.73 -3.70
CA PRO A 125 2.32 -33.92 -3.01
C PRO A 125 3.44 -34.80 -2.45
N ASP A 126 4.64 -34.70 -3.02
CA ASP A 126 5.84 -35.36 -2.55
C ASP A 126 6.50 -34.72 -1.31
N GLY A 127 5.89 -33.64 -0.80
CA GLY A 127 6.37 -32.87 0.33
C GLY A 127 7.52 -31.92 0.03
N ARG A 128 7.92 -31.77 -1.25
CA ARG A 128 9.02 -30.89 -1.68
C ARG A 128 8.48 -29.58 -2.25
N TYR A 129 9.22 -28.50 -2.04
CA TYR A 129 8.94 -27.24 -2.74
C TYR A 129 9.28 -27.37 -4.22
N ILE A 130 8.45 -26.79 -5.08
CA ILE A 130 8.71 -26.75 -6.51
C ILE A 130 9.99 -25.94 -6.80
N SER A 131 10.66 -26.26 -7.90
CA SER A 131 11.90 -25.57 -8.29
C SER A 131 11.70 -24.35 -9.17
N ALA A 132 10.53 -24.26 -9.85
CA ALA A 132 10.18 -23.17 -10.73
C ALA A 132 8.68 -22.89 -10.67
N GLY A 133 8.28 -21.64 -10.95
CA GLY A 133 6.88 -21.25 -11.02
C GLY A 133 6.14 -21.96 -12.14
N ILE A 134 4.86 -22.26 -11.91
CA ILE A 134 3.98 -22.89 -12.91
C ILE A 134 2.75 -22.00 -13.07
N PRO A 135 2.55 -21.31 -14.22
CA PRO A 135 1.41 -20.44 -14.46
C PRO A 135 0.06 -21.15 -14.25
N TYR A 136 -0.89 -20.47 -13.58
CA TYR A 136 -2.22 -21.04 -13.33
C TYR A 136 -2.98 -21.38 -14.61
N VAL A 137 -2.81 -20.62 -15.68
CA VAL A 137 -3.39 -20.90 -16.99
C VAL A 137 -2.96 -22.26 -17.60
N ARG A 138 -1.94 -22.90 -17.01
CA ARG A 138 -1.48 -24.25 -17.40
C ARG A 138 -1.98 -25.36 -16.47
N LEU A 139 -2.65 -25.01 -15.37
CA LEU A 139 -3.11 -25.93 -14.34
C LEU A 139 -4.63 -25.90 -14.21
N THR A 140 -5.26 -27.05 -14.02
CA THR A 140 -6.66 -27.13 -13.57
C THR A 140 -6.74 -26.84 -12.07
N LEU A 141 -7.94 -26.48 -11.57
CA LEU A 141 -8.16 -26.34 -10.13
C LEU A 141 -7.77 -27.60 -9.37
N ALA A 142 -8.10 -28.80 -9.88
CA ALA A 142 -7.75 -30.06 -9.25
C ALA A 142 -6.23 -30.26 -9.12
N GLU A 143 -5.45 -29.75 -10.06
CA GLU A 143 -3.98 -29.74 -9.99
C GLU A 143 -3.49 -28.72 -8.97
N VAL A 144 -4.00 -27.49 -8.97
CA VAL A 144 -3.66 -26.43 -8.02
C VAL A 144 -3.92 -26.86 -6.58
N LYS A 145 -5.05 -27.50 -6.32
CA LYS A 145 -5.43 -27.98 -4.97
C LYS A 145 -4.54 -29.08 -4.40
N LYS A 146 -3.61 -29.65 -5.19
CA LYS A 146 -2.63 -30.63 -4.68
C LYS A 146 -1.48 -29.98 -3.90
N TYR A 147 -1.22 -28.67 -4.11
CA TYR A 147 -0.11 -27.97 -3.49
C TYR A 147 -0.49 -27.43 -2.11
N ASP A 148 0.46 -27.59 -1.16
CA ASP A 148 0.39 -27.02 0.17
C ASP A 148 1.16 -25.68 0.18
N VAL A 149 0.48 -24.61 0.57
CA VAL A 149 1.04 -23.25 0.65
C VAL A 149 1.05 -22.70 2.08
N GLY A 150 0.86 -23.61 3.05
CA GLY A 150 0.75 -23.24 4.47
C GLY A 150 2.05 -22.93 5.18
N GLN A 151 3.18 -22.97 4.47
CA GLN A 151 4.49 -22.69 5.05
C GLN A 151 5.42 -22.10 3.99
N ILE A 152 6.07 -21.00 4.30
CA ILE A 152 7.15 -20.45 3.46
C ILE A 152 8.33 -21.44 3.47
N ARG A 153 9.01 -21.58 2.32
CA ARG A 153 10.22 -22.40 2.19
C ARG A 153 11.25 -21.96 3.25
N PRO A 154 11.65 -22.85 4.16
CA PRO A 154 12.60 -22.50 5.21
C PRO A 154 13.94 -22.02 4.65
N ARG A 155 14.50 -20.98 5.26
CA ARG A 155 15.79 -20.38 4.87
C ARG A 155 15.81 -19.72 3.48
N SER A 156 14.66 -19.45 2.87
CA SER A 156 14.58 -18.57 1.69
C SER A 156 14.66 -17.10 2.13
N ASP A 157 15.03 -16.21 1.18
CA ASP A 157 14.98 -14.76 1.41
C ASP A 157 13.55 -14.31 1.72
N TYR A 158 12.56 -15.01 1.15
CA TYR A 158 11.16 -14.74 1.45
C TYR A 158 10.82 -15.06 2.92
N ALA A 159 11.29 -16.17 3.47
CA ALA A 159 11.10 -16.51 4.88
C ALA A 159 11.77 -15.51 5.82
N ALA A 160 12.93 -14.97 5.45
CA ALA A 160 13.62 -13.96 6.24
C ALA A 160 12.84 -12.63 6.36
N ARG A 161 11.96 -12.33 5.39
CA ARG A 161 11.10 -11.14 5.41
C ARG A 161 9.90 -11.27 6.37
N PHE A 162 9.48 -12.49 6.71
CA PHE A 162 8.29 -12.77 7.52
C PHE A 162 8.59 -13.73 8.68
N PRO A 163 9.50 -13.36 9.62
CA PRO A 163 9.93 -14.25 10.71
C PRO A 163 8.81 -14.58 11.70
N ASP A 164 7.78 -13.74 11.80
CA ASP A 164 6.65 -13.90 12.73
C ASP A 164 5.48 -14.70 12.12
N GLN A 165 5.56 -15.06 10.82
CA GLN A 165 4.50 -15.82 10.18
C GLN A 165 4.37 -17.22 10.77
N LEU A 166 3.22 -17.55 11.34
CA LEU A 166 2.91 -18.88 11.83
C LEU A 166 2.53 -19.81 10.68
N ALA A 167 3.33 -20.83 10.45
CA ALA A 167 3.03 -21.86 9.46
C ALA A 167 1.75 -22.65 9.84
N ILE A 168 0.95 -22.99 8.81
CA ILE A 168 -0.24 -23.84 8.92
C ILE A 168 -0.16 -24.91 7.82
N PRO A 169 0.68 -25.95 8.00
CA PRO A 169 0.87 -26.99 6.99
C PRO A 169 -0.44 -27.67 6.59
N GLY A 170 -0.57 -28.04 5.32
CA GLY A 170 -1.79 -28.61 4.77
C GLY A 170 -2.76 -27.57 4.16
N THR A 171 -2.44 -26.29 4.27
CA THR A 171 -3.25 -25.20 3.69
C THR A 171 -3.18 -25.23 2.16
N ARG A 172 -4.35 -25.10 1.52
CA ARG A 172 -4.49 -25.10 0.06
C ARG A 172 -4.75 -23.69 -0.46
N ILE A 173 -4.39 -23.44 -1.73
CA ILE A 173 -4.76 -22.23 -2.44
C ILE A 173 -6.28 -22.19 -2.53
N PRO A 174 -6.96 -21.16 -2.00
CA PRO A 174 -8.40 -21.08 -2.09
C PRO A 174 -8.86 -20.58 -3.46
N THR A 175 -10.08 -20.92 -3.83
CA THR A 175 -10.82 -20.18 -4.86
C THR A 175 -11.37 -18.90 -4.28
N LEU A 176 -11.66 -17.90 -5.11
CA LEU A 176 -12.30 -16.67 -4.66
C LEU A 176 -13.71 -16.94 -4.09
N ALA A 177 -14.43 -17.96 -4.60
CA ALA A 177 -15.70 -18.38 -4.04
C ALA A 177 -15.58 -18.90 -2.60
N GLU A 178 -14.53 -19.66 -2.27
CA GLU A 178 -14.26 -20.12 -0.90
C GLU A 178 -13.97 -18.94 0.05
N VAL A 179 -13.32 -17.87 -0.44
CA VAL A 179 -13.12 -16.63 0.35
C VAL A 179 -14.47 -15.93 0.59
N PHE A 180 -15.35 -15.86 -0.41
CA PHE A 180 -16.70 -15.29 -0.21
C PHE A 180 -17.51 -16.08 0.83
N ASP A 181 -17.42 -17.42 0.80
CA ASP A 181 -18.07 -18.27 1.79
C ASP A 181 -17.51 -18.04 3.21
N LEU A 182 -16.20 -17.86 3.34
CA LEU A 182 -15.59 -17.50 4.62
C LEU A 182 -16.15 -16.17 5.16
N VAL A 183 -16.23 -15.15 4.30
CA VAL A 183 -16.76 -13.83 4.66
C VAL A 183 -18.24 -13.93 5.04
N ARG A 184 -19.06 -14.72 4.31
CA ARG A 184 -20.47 -14.95 4.70
C ARG A 184 -20.58 -15.62 6.07
N ARG A 185 -19.78 -16.67 6.33
CA ARG A 185 -19.77 -17.41 7.60
C ARG A 185 -19.31 -16.56 8.79
N SER A 186 -18.49 -15.52 8.56
CA SER A 186 -18.10 -14.61 9.64
C SER A 186 -19.27 -13.77 10.17
N GLY A 187 -20.36 -13.65 9.40
CA GLY A 187 -21.48 -12.78 9.73
C GLY A 187 -21.18 -11.29 9.60
N ASP A 188 -19.96 -10.91 9.22
CA ASP A 188 -19.62 -9.51 8.99
C ASP A 188 -20.31 -9.01 7.70
N THR A 189 -21.05 -7.91 7.85
CA THR A 189 -21.77 -7.27 6.73
C THR A 189 -21.04 -6.03 6.20
N HIS A 190 -19.93 -5.63 6.80
CA HIS A 190 -19.22 -4.38 6.52
C HIS A 190 -17.86 -4.60 5.83
N VAL A 191 -17.15 -5.69 6.16
CA VAL A 191 -15.83 -5.97 5.56
C VAL A 191 -15.93 -6.01 4.04
N ARG A 192 -15.01 -5.33 3.38
CA ARG A 192 -14.87 -5.29 1.92
C ARG A 192 -13.72 -6.17 1.47
N LEU A 193 -13.65 -6.39 0.16
CA LEU A 193 -12.52 -7.06 -0.46
C LEU A 193 -11.92 -6.12 -1.50
N ASN A 194 -10.62 -5.88 -1.42
CA ASN A 194 -9.83 -5.22 -2.45
C ASN A 194 -9.09 -6.31 -3.23
N ILE A 195 -9.41 -6.50 -4.51
CA ILE A 195 -9.03 -7.70 -5.24
C ILE A 195 -8.17 -7.34 -6.45
N GLU A 196 -6.89 -7.74 -6.42
CA GLU A 196 -5.95 -7.44 -7.50
C GLU A 196 -6.08 -8.42 -8.67
N THR A 197 -6.17 -7.89 -9.89
CA THR A 197 -6.03 -8.67 -11.12
C THR A 197 -4.55 -8.85 -11.46
N LYS A 198 -4.01 -10.05 -11.20
CA LYS A 198 -2.59 -10.37 -11.45
C LYS A 198 -2.34 -10.73 -12.91
N ILE A 199 -2.20 -9.70 -13.74
CA ILE A 199 -1.77 -9.84 -15.14
C ILE A 199 -0.59 -8.92 -15.42
N ASP A 200 0.18 -9.24 -16.46
CA ASP A 200 1.41 -8.53 -16.79
C ASP A 200 1.46 -8.30 -18.30
N PRO A 201 1.50 -7.04 -18.79
CA PRO A 201 1.57 -6.72 -20.20
C PRO A 201 2.88 -7.18 -20.86
N THR A 202 3.92 -7.46 -20.06
CA THR A 202 5.23 -7.90 -20.55
C THR A 202 5.37 -9.43 -20.59
N HIS A 203 4.46 -10.17 -19.90
CA HIS A 203 4.40 -11.63 -19.87
C HIS A 203 2.98 -12.13 -20.15
N PRO A 204 2.44 -11.89 -21.37
CA PRO A 204 1.03 -12.14 -21.68
C PRO A 204 0.64 -13.63 -21.72
N ASP A 205 1.60 -14.54 -21.75
CA ASP A 205 1.40 -16.00 -21.77
C ASP A 205 1.26 -16.63 -20.35
N GLU A 206 1.44 -15.84 -19.30
CA GLU A 206 1.33 -16.30 -17.90
C GLU A 206 -0.05 -16.13 -17.30
N SER A 207 -0.96 -15.45 -18.00
CA SER A 207 -2.35 -15.20 -17.57
C SER A 207 -3.32 -15.24 -18.75
N LEU A 208 -4.62 -15.17 -18.48
CA LEU A 208 -5.60 -14.87 -19.51
C LEU A 208 -5.40 -13.45 -20.04
N ASP A 209 -5.84 -13.19 -21.27
CA ASP A 209 -5.92 -11.81 -21.75
C ASP A 209 -6.85 -10.96 -20.86
N PRO A 210 -6.65 -9.62 -20.80
CA PRO A 210 -7.39 -8.75 -19.87
C PRO A 210 -8.91 -8.90 -19.98
N ARG A 211 -9.45 -9.07 -21.17
CA ARG A 211 -10.92 -9.18 -21.37
C ARG A 211 -11.45 -10.51 -20.81
N ALA A 212 -10.78 -11.62 -21.14
CA ALA A 212 -11.17 -12.94 -20.64
C ALA A 212 -11.04 -12.99 -19.11
N PHE A 213 -9.97 -12.43 -18.55
CA PHE A 213 -9.74 -12.35 -17.10
C PHE A 213 -10.88 -11.61 -16.41
N VAL A 214 -11.15 -10.36 -16.83
CA VAL A 214 -12.19 -9.51 -16.23
C VAL A 214 -13.57 -10.15 -16.37
N THR A 215 -13.89 -10.77 -17.52
CA THR A 215 -15.16 -11.47 -17.70
C THR A 215 -15.33 -12.58 -16.66
N ARG A 216 -14.30 -13.42 -16.43
CA ARG A 216 -14.37 -14.50 -15.44
C ARG A 216 -14.61 -13.97 -14.02
N VAL A 217 -13.93 -12.90 -13.67
CA VAL A 217 -14.07 -12.27 -12.34
C VAL A 217 -15.46 -11.67 -12.18
N LEU A 218 -15.94 -10.86 -13.12
CA LEU A 218 -17.24 -10.20 -13.03
C LEU A 218 -18.40 -11.21 -13.02
N ASP A 219 -18.31 -12.29 -13.80
CA ASP A 219 -19.32 -13.36 -13.79
C ASP A 219 -19.37 -14.06 -12.44
N LEU A 220 -18.20 -14.28 -11.81
CA LEU A 220 -18.13 -14.83 -10.45
C LEU A 220 -18.74 -13.86 -9.42
N LEU A 221 -18.37 -12.58 -9.44
CA LEU A 221 -18.89 -11.57 -8.52
C LEU A 221 -20.42 -11.44 -8.59
N ARG A 222 -20.97 -11.45 -9.80
CA ARG A 222 -22.43 -11.39 -10.03
C ARG A 222 -23.13 -12.65 -9.50
N ARG A 223 -22.61 -13.82 -9.83
CA ARG A 223 -23.15 -15.10 -9.39
C ARG A 223 -23.14 -15.26 -7.87
N GLU A 224 -22.08 -14.76 -7.24
CA GLU A 224 -21.91 -14.81 -5.78
C GLU A 224 -22.53 -13.61 -5.05
N HIS A 225 -23.13 -12.64 -5.77
CA HIS A 225 -23.74 -11.43 -5.20
C HIS A 225 -22.76 -10.57 -4.36
N PHE A 226 -21.48 -10.48 -4.77
CA PHE A 226 -20.44 -9.72 -4.05
C PHE A 226 -20.08 -8.38 -4.70
N THR A 227 -20.72 -7.98 -5.80
CA THR A 227 -20.37 -6.75 -6.55
C THR A 227 -20.37 -5.47 -5.69
N HIS A 228 -21.20 -5.41 -4.65
CA HIS A 228 -21.34 -4.26 -3.75
C HIS A 228 -20.35 -4.25 -2.57
N ARG A 229 -19.54 -5.30 -2.41
CA ARG A 229 -18.56 -5.47 -1.33
C ARG A 229 -17.13 -5.58 -1.82
N VAL A 230 -16.89 -5.30 -3.09
CA VAL A 230 -15.55 -5.42 -3.70
C VAL A 230 -15.10 -4.10 -4.30
N MET A 231 -13.78 -3.93 -4.31
CA MET A 231 -13.03 -3.03 -5.16
C MET A 231 -12.13 -3.89 -6.03
N ILE A 232 -11.83 -3.44 -7.25
CA ILE A 232 -10.87 -4.13 -8.12
C ILE A 232 -9.65 -3.25 -8.28
N GLU A 233 -8.47 -3.80 -7.93
CA GLU A 233 -7.20 -3.12 -8.11
C GLU A 233 -6.32 -3.80 -9.16
N SER A 234 -5.40 -3.04 -9.73
CA SER A 234 -4.43 -3.56 -10.69
C SER A 234 -3.28 -2.59 -10.94
N PHE A 235 -2.11 -3.15 -11.21
CA PHE A 235 -1.00 -2.46 -11.88
C PHE A 235 -1.26 -2.31 -13.38
N ASP A 236 -1.97 -3.26 -14.00
CA ASP A 236 -2.32 -3.21 -15.42
C ASP A 236 -3.69 -2.52 -15.62
N TRP A 237 -3.65 -1.25 -15.98
CA TRP A 237 -4.85 -0.41 -16.09
C TRP A 237 -5.82 -0.85 -17.18
N ARG A 238 -5.39 -1.74 -18.10
CA ARG A 238 -6.29 -2.32 -19.10
C ARG A 238 -7.45 -3.08 -18.47
N THR A 239 -7.20 -3.81 -17.36
CA THR A 239 -8.26 -4.51 -16.63
C THR A 239 -9.22 -3.54 -15.97
N LEU A 240 -8.71 -2.48 -15.34
CA LEU A 240 -9.53 -1.47 -14.66
C LEU A 240 -10.48 -0.75 -15.63
N LEU A 241 -9.99 -0.37 -16.83
CA LEU A 241 -10.82 0.22 -17.87
C LEU A 241 -11.94 -0.74 -18.32
N LEU A 242 -11.67 -2.04 -18.37
CA LEU A 242 -12.67 -3.05 -18.70
C LEU A 242 -13.70 -3.21 -17.58
N VAL A 243 -13.28 -3.19 -16.32
CA VAL A 243 -14.19 -3.21 -15.16
C VAL A 243 -15.10 -1.99 -15.18
N GLN A 244 -14.56 -0.79 -15.33
CA GLN A 244 -15.32 0.46 -15.41
C GLN A 244 -16.38 0.43 -16.52
N LYS A 245 -16.06 -0.20 -17.65
CA LYS A 245 -17.00 -0.34 -18.77
C LYS A 245 -18.10 -1.36 -18.53
N GLN A 246 -17.79 -2.49 -17.84
CA GLN A 246 -18.69 -3.64 -17.72
C GLN A 246 -19.44 -3.69 -16.39
N ALA A 247 -18.91 -3.02 -15.35
CA ALA A 247 -19.42 -2.97 -13.99
C ALA A 247 -19.07 -1.63 -13.33
N PRO A 248 -19.65 -0.50 -13.81
CA PRO A 248 -19.30 0.85 -13.35
C PRO A 248 -19.61 1.09 -11.85
N GLU A 249 -20.43 0.23 -11.25
CA GLU A 249 -20.74 0.22 -9.82
C GLU A 249 -19.54 -0.23 -8.96
N ILE A 250 -18.61 -1.04 -9.50
CA ILE A 250 -17.44 -1.52 -8.77
C ILE A 250 -16.34 -0.46 -8.79
N PRO A 251 -15.88 0.03 -7.62
CA PRO A 251 -14.76 0.95 -7.57
C PRO A 251 -13.47 0.34 -8.13
N THR A 252 -12.72 1.12 -8.90
CA THR A 252 -11.41 0.72 -9.41
C THR A 252 -10.30 1.44 -8.66
N VAL A 253 -9.29 0.66 -8.23
CA VAL A 253 -8.13 1.10 -7.45
C VAL A 253 -6.89 0.98 -8.34
N TYR A 254 -6.21 2.10 -8.52
CA TYR A 254 -5.09 2.21 -9.44
C TYR A 254 -3.77 2.07 -8.69
N LEU A 255 -3.18 0.87 -8.75
CA LEU A 255 -1.86 0.59 -8.18
C LEU A 255 -0.78 1.29 -9.01
N THR A 256 0.12 1.97 -8.30
CA THR A 256 1.24 2.69 -8.93
C THR A 256 2.53 2.55 -8.14
N GLN A 257 3.62 2.29 -8.87
CA GLN A 257 4.98 2.22 -8.33
C GLN A 257 5.94 2.89 -9.30
N GLN A 258 6.73 3.82 -8.80
CA GLN A 258 7.79 4.52 -9.54
C GLN A 258 9.18 3.98 -9.20
N GLN A 259 9.31 3.21 -8.11
CA GLN A 259 10.57 2.64 -7.61
C GLN A 259 10.98 1.42 -8.43
N GLN A 260 12.25 1.38 -8.84
CA GLN A 260 12.88 0.22 -9.48
C GLN A 260 13.08 -0.94 -8.47
N PRO A 261 13.09 -2.19 -8.94
CA PRO A 261 13.00 -2.65 -10.34
C PRO A 261 11.57 -2.98 -10.82
N GLU A 262 10.53 -2.74 -10.02
CA GLU A 262 9.17 -3.21 -10.28
C GLU A 262 8.23 -2.05 -10.66
N GLU A 263 8.79 -0.97 -11.24
CA GLU A 263 8.00 0.20 -11.62
C GLU A 263 7.00 -0.10 -12.74
N ASN A 264 5.74 0.32 -12.55
CA ASN A 264 4.74 0.34 -13.59
C ASN A 264 4.48 1.77 -14.11
N ILE A 265 5.00 2.79 -13.43
CA ILE A 265 4.84 4.20 -13.75
C ILE A 265 6.17 4.81 -14.17
N TYR A 266 6.18 5.41 -15.36
CA TYR A 266 7.27 6.25 -15.85
C TYR A 266 6.79 7.69 -15.94
N LEU A 267 7.58 8.64 -15.41
CA LEU A 267 7.21 10.05 -15.43
C LEU A 267 7.56 10.75 -16.73
N ASP A 268 8.51 10.21 -17.50
CA ASP A 268 9.14 10.79 -18.68
C ASP A 268 8.82 10.08 -19.99
N LYS A 269 8.20 8.91 -19.94
CA LYS A 269 7.87 8.07 -21.11
C LYS A 269 6.57 7.30 -20.93
N ALA A 270 6.12 6.64 -21.98
CA ALA A 270 4.98 5.73 -21.94
C ALA A 270 5.31 4.44 -21.19
N SER A 271 4.29 3.90 -20.53
CA SER A 271 4.35 2.62 -19.84
C SER A 271 3.38 1.62 -20.46
N PRO A 272 3.76 0.34 -20.62
CA PRO A 272 2.83 -0.70 -21.08
C PRO A 272 1.68 -0.97 -20.07
N TRP A 273 1.84 -0.55 -18.82
CA TRP A 273 0.90 -0.80 -17.73
C TRP A 273 -0.26 0.20 -17.66
N THR A 274 -0.08 1.44 -18.16
CA THR A 274 -1.01 2.55 -17.98
C THR A 274 -2.13 2.63 -19.02
N ALA A 275 -2.18 1.69 -19.96
CA ALA A 275 -3.17 1.70 -21.06
C ALA A 275 -3.21 3.04 -21.84
N GLY A 276 -2.09 3.76 -21.88
CA GLY A 276 -1.94 5.04 -22.58
C GLY A 276 -2.24 6.27 -21.72
N PHE A 277 -2.60 6.12 -20.44
CA PHE A 277 -2.77 7.22 -19.49
C PHE A 277 -1.45 7.53 -18.76
N ASP A 278 -0.40 7.77 -19.53
CA ASP A 278 0.94 7.99 -19.02
C ASP A 278 1.07 9.35 -18.32
N PRO A 279 1.69 9.44 -17.11
CA PRO A 279 1.83 10.70 -16.37
C PRO A 279 2.48 11.82 -17.16
N VAL A 280 3.39 11.52 -18.09
CA VAL A 280 4.04 12.51 -18.98
C VAL A 280 3.00 13.34 -19.74
N LYS A 281 1.86 12.79 -20.09
CA LYS A 281 0.74 13.50 -20.77
C LYS A 281 -0.04 14.42 -19.83
N TYR A 282 0.19 14.31 -18.52
CA TYR A 282 -0.52 15.04 -17.46
C TYR A 282 0.43 15.89 -16.62
N GLY A 283 1.54 16.35 -17.23
CA GLY A 283 2.55 17.18 -16.57
C GLY A 283 3.34 16.45 -15.48
N GLY A 284 3.53 15.14 -15.60
CA GLY A 284 4.23 14.29 -14.65
C GLY A 284 3.40 13.91 -13.42
N SER A 285 2.10 14.27 -13.38
CA SER A 285 1.23 13.98 -12.24
C SER A 285 0.56 12.62 -12.38
N VAL A 286 0.90 11.69 -11.48
CA VAL A 286 0.24 10.38 -11.38
C VAL A 286 -1.23 10.51 -10.98
N PRO A 287 -1.62 11.32 -9.96
CA PRO A 287 -3.03 11.50 -9.63
C PRO A 287 -3.88 12.00 -10.79
N ARG A 288 -3.36 12.91 -11.65
CA ARG A 288 -4.08 13.37 -12.85
C ARG A 288 -4.23 12.28 -13.89
N ALA A 289 -3.20 11.45 -14.08
CA ALA A 289 -3.28 10.30 -14.98
C ALA A 289 -4.34 9.30 -14.53
N VAL A 290 -4.36 8.95 -13.23
CA VAL A 290 -5.37 8.09 -12.61
C VAL A 290 -6.78 8.67 -12.78
N LYS A 291 -6.95 9.97 -12.52
CA LYS A 291 -8.24 10.66 -12.71
C LYS A 291 -8.70 10.65 -14.14
N ALA A 292 -7.80 10.89 -15.09
CA ALA A 292 -8.10 10.87 -16.52
C ALA A 292 -8.49 9.47 -17.00
N ALA A 293 -7.91 8.42 -16.42
CA ALA A 293 -8.28 7.02 -16.66
C ALA A 293 -9.63 6.63 -16.02
N GLY A 294 -10.29 7.54 -15.29
CA GLY A 294 -11.57 7.27 -14.61
C GLY A 294 -11.43 6.56 -13.28
N GLY A 295 -10.23 6.53 -12.70
CA GLY A 295 -9.96 5.89 -11.40
C GLY A 295 -10.82 6.47 -10.28
N ARG A 296 -11.22 5.59 -9.36
CA ARG A 296 -11.99 5.95 -8.16
C ARG A 296 -11.09 6.12 -6.94
N ILE A 297 -9.97 5.38 -6.88
CA ILE A 297 -9.00 5.38 -5.79
C ILE A 297 -7.61 5.34 -6.41
N TRP A 298 -6.67 6.12 -5.85
CA TRP A 298 -5.26 6.03 -6.17
C TRP A 298 -4.53 5.25 -5.07
N SER A 299 -3.83 4.18 -5.46
CA SER A 299 -3.11 3.31 -4.52
C SER A 299 -1.61 3.24 -4.88
N PRO A 300 -0.81 4.20 -4.42
CA PRO A 300 0.62 4.25 -4.68
C PRO A 300 1.43 3.44 -3.67
N LEU A 301 2.63 3.01 -4.10
CA LEU A 301 3.70 2.64 -3.16
C LEU A 301 3.93 3.79 -2.18
N TYR A 302 4.00 3.50 -0.89
CA TYR A 302 4.03 4.52 0.17
C TYR A 302 5.26 5.45 0.14
N ASP A 303 6.36 5.00 -0.50
CA ASP A 303 7.56 5.82 -0.72
C ASP A 303 7.41 6.81 -1.89
N ASP A 304 6.40 6.63 -2.74
CA ASP A 304 6.14 7.50 -3.90
C ASP A 304 5.26 8.70 -3.55
N VAL A 305 4.73 8.78 -2.30
CA VAL A 305 3.80 9.85 -1.94
C VAL A 305 4.48 11.00 -1.20
N THR A 306 3.97 12.19 -1.45
CA THR A 306 4.26 13.42 -0.72
C THR A 306 2.96 14.04 -0.24
N ALA A 307 3.04 14.93 0.76
CA ALA A 307 1.87 15.70 1.17
C ALA A 307 1.24 16.49 -0.01
N GLY A 308 2.08 16.94 -0.96
CA GLY A 308 1.64 17.63 -2.17
C GLY A 308 0.85 16.74 -3.12
N SER A 309 1.32 15.50 -3.37
CA SER A 309 0.62 14.54 -4.25
C SER A 309 -0.69 14.03 -3.62
N ILE A 310 -0.73 13.82 -2.30
CA ILE A 310 -1.96 13.50 -1.57
C ILE A 310 -2.98 14.63 -1.68
N ALA A 311 -2.56 15.88 -1.42
CA ALA A 311 -3.44 17.05 -1.55
C ALA A 311 -3.92 17.25 -3.00
N GLU A 312 -3.11 16.92 -4.01
CA GLU A 312 -3.54 16.94 -5.41
C GLU A 312 -4.59 15.87 -5.69
N ALA A 313 -4.37 14.63 -5.25
CA ALA A 313 -5.32 13.53 -5.38
C ALA A 313 -6.68 13.90 -4.75
N HIS A 314 -6.67 14.45 -3.53
CA HIS A 314 -7.87 14.90 -2.84
C HIS A 314 -8.62 16.00 -3.61
N ARG A 315 -7.92 17.00 -4.18
CA ARG A 315 -8.56 18.03 -5.03
C ARG A 315 -9.22 17.44 -6.28
N LEU A 316 -8.70 16.31 -6.76
CA LEU A 316 -9.27 15.56 -7.89
C LEU A 316 -10.42 14.62 -7.47
N GLY A 317 -10.70 14.52 -6.15
CA GLY A 317 -11.69 13.61 -5.59
C GLY A 317 -11.23 12.15 -5.62
N LEU A 318 -9.93 11.90 -5.48
CA LEU A 318 -9.31 10.57 -5.38
C LEU A 318 -8.87 10.33 -3.94
N PRO A 319 -9.51 9.41 -3.19
CA PRO A 319 -8.93 8.85 -1.97
C PRO A 319 -7.58 8.20 -2.27
N VAL A 320 -6.67 8.23 -1.27
CA VAL A 320 -5.31 7.70 -1.36
C VAL A 320 -5.14 6.57 -0.36
N ILE A 321 -4.96 5.34 -0.85
CA ILE A 321 -4.68 4.15 -0.05
C ILE A 321 -3.27 3.66 -0.40
N VAL A 322 -2.36 3.65 0.56
CA VAL A 322 -0.94 3.35 0.29
C VAL A 322 -0.56 1.92 0.68
N TRP A 323 0.41 1.33 0.00
CA TRP A 323 0.91 -0.03 0.19
C TRP A 323 2.45 -0.09 0.10
N THR A 324 3.17 -1.12 0.60
CA THR A 324 2.78 -1.95 1.73
C THR A 324 3.48 -1.41 2.96
N VAL A 325 2.75 -0.94 3.95
CA VAL A 325 3.32 -0.24 5.10
C VAL A 325 3.32 -1.15 6.32
N ASN A 326 4.50 -1.46 6.85
CA ASN A 326 4.66 -2.41 7.96
C ASN A 326 5.32 -1.80 9.21
N ASP A 327 6.05 -0.69 9.07
CA ASP A 327 6.65 0.01 10.22
C ASP A 327 5.63 0.96 10.87
N PRO A 328 5.42 0.88 12.20
CA PRO A 328 4.50 1.76 12.92
C PRO A 328 4.81 3.26 12.78
N LYS A 329 6.08 3.63 12.58
CA LYS A 329 6.46 5.04 12.39
C LYS A 329 5.98 5.54 11.02
N ASP A 330 6.14 4.72 9.97
CA ASP A 330 5.63 5.05 8.64
C ASP A 330 4.11 5.07 8.63
N MET A 331 3.44 4.11 9.27
CA MET A 331 1.99 4.13 9.46
C MET A 331 1.54 5.46 10.08
N SER A 332 2.17 5.85 11.21
CA SER A 332 1.85 7.11 11.90
C SER A 332 2.08 8.32 11.02
N ARG A 333 3.24 8.40 10.33
CA ARG A 333 3.61 9.48 9.42
C ARG A 333 2.61 9.63 8.27
N LEU A 334 2.24 8.53 7.63
CA LEU A 334 1.32 8.54 6.48
C LEU A 334 -0.10 8.93 6.89
N ILE A 335 -0.57 8.46 8.07
CA ILE A 335 -1.83 8.90 8.66
C ILE A 335 -1.84 10.42 8.88
N ASP A 336 -0.72 10.96 9.42
CA ASP A 336 -0.59 12.41 9.65
C ASP A 336 -0.49 13.20 8.33
N MET A 337 0.04 12.60 7.26
CA MET A 337 0.02 13.18 5.92
C MET A 337 -1.37 13.19 5.27
N GLY A 338 -2.34 12.46 5.85
CA GLY A 338 -3.73 12.48 5.43
C GLY A 338 -4.12 11.42 4.42
N VAL A 339 -3.39 10.29 4.33
CA VAL A 339 -3.83 9.14 3.51
C VAL A 339 -5.19 8.63 4.00
N ASP A 340 -6.01 8.13 3.09
CA ASP A 340 -7.36 7.63 3.38
C ASP A 340 -7.37 6.14 3.77
N GLY A 341 -6.26 5.43 3.58
CA GLY A 341 -6.11 4.04 4.00
C GLY A 341 -4.69 3.53 3.87
N ILE A 342 -4.45 2.39 4.47
CA ILE A 342 -3.14 1.69 4.44
C ILE A 342 -3.38 0.19 4.26
N ILE A 343 -2.68 -0.38 3.28
CA ILE A 343 -2.55 -1.83 3.04
C ILE A 343 -1.29 -2.30 3.79
N SER A 344 -1.44 -3.27 4.71
CA SER A 344 -0.35 -3.73 5.57
C SER A 344 -0.30 -5.25 5.73
N ASP A 345 0.92 -5.80 5.75
CA ASP A 345 1.19 -7.19 6.16
C ASP A 345 0.94 -7.40 7.67
N ARG A 346 0.92 -6.30 8.43
CA ARG A 346 0.80 -6.24 9.90
C ARG A 346 -0.46 -5.45 10.31
N PRO A 347 -1.67 -5.96 9.98
CA PRO A 347 -2.91 -5.31 10.36
C PRO A 347 -3.05 -5.14 11.89
N ASP A 348 -2.41 -5.99 12.68
CA ASP A 348 -2.31 -5.88 14.14
C ASP A 348 -1.60 -4.59 14.58
N LEU A 349 -0.46 -4.27 13.98
CA LEU A 349 0.27 -3.03 14.24
C LEU A 349 -0.49 -1.81 13.70
N LEU A 350 -1.06 -1.92 12.51
CA LEU A 350 -1.84 -0.84 11.91
C LEU A 350 -3.05 -0.48 12.76
N ARG A 351 -3.78 -1.47 13.31
CA ARG A 351 -4.87 -1.25 14.27
C ARG A 351 -4.40 -0.48 15.52
N THR A 352 -3.24 -0.88 16.06
CA THR A 352 -2.66 -0.22 17.24
C THR A 352 -2.33 1.24 16.96
N VAL A 353 -1.70 1.53 15.82
CA VAL A 353 -1.35 2.91 15.42
C VAL A 353 -2.62 3.73 15.15
N ALA A 354 -3.58 3.18 14.42
CA ALA A 354 -4.84 3.85 14.09
C ALA A 354 -5.65 4.20 15.36
N ALA A 355 -5.73 3.27 16.33
CA ALA A 355 -6.35 3.52 17.62
C ALA A 355 -5.67 4.67 18.37
N GLY A 356 -4.34 4.69 18.39
CA GLY A 356 -3.55 5.77 19.00
C GLY A 356 -3.76 7.14 18.35
N LYS A 357 -4.23 7.17 17.10
CA LYS A 357 -4.62 8.37 16.35
C LYS A 357 -6.12 8.72 16.48
N GLY A 358 -6.87 7.98 17.30
CA GLY A 358 -8.31 8.19 17.46
C GLY A 358 -9.16 7.83 16.24
N ILE A 359 -8.64 6.98 15.35
CA ILE A 359 -9.38 6.46 14.20
C ILE A 359 -10.31 5.35 14.70
N PRO A 360 -11.63 5.41 14.39
CA PRO A 360 -12.54 4.32 14.70
C PRO A 360 -12.08 3.00 14.07
N LEU A 361 -12.14 1.92 14.84
CA LEU A 361 -11.73 0.60 14.37
C LEU A 361 -12.93 -0.31 14.14
N PRO A 362 -12.93 -1.15 13.09
CA PRO A 362 -13.95 -2.17 12.90
C PRO A 362 -13.88 -3.23 14.01
N GLY A 363 -15.04 -3.77 14.36
CA GLY A 363 -15.16 -4.85 15.33
C GLY A 363 -14.62 -6.18 14.79
N PRO A 364 -14.19 -7.11 15.66
CA PRO A 364 -13.78 -8.45 15.25
C PRO A 364 -14.99 -9.29 14.81
N ALA A 365 -14.77 -10.11 13.76
CA ALA A 365 -15.74 -11.07 13.24
C ALA A 365 -15.08 -12.46 13.12
N PRO A 366 -14.87 -13.17 14.22
CA PRO A 366 -14.13 -14.42 14.22
C PRO A 366 -14.87 -15.52 13.46
N VAL A 367 -14.14 -16.27 12.64
CA VAL A 367 -14.65 -17.37 11.83
C VAL A 367 -13.59 -18.46 11.70
N SER A 368 -14.01 -19.73 11.64
CA SER A 368 -13.10 -20.83 11.31
C SER A 368 -12.81 -20.86 9.81
N PRO A 369 -11.54 -21.06 9.42
CA PRO A 369 -11.14 -21.13 8.01
C PRO A 369 -11.81 -22.27 7.23
#